data_46f0ccca24b6a99930d3bb975aabd98e
#
_entry.id   46f0ccca24b6a99930d3bb975aabd98e
#
_cell.length_a   1.000
_cell.length_b   1.000
_cell.length_c   1.000
_cell.angle_alpha   90.00
_cell.angle_beta   90.00
_cell.angle_gamma   90.00
#
_symmetry.space_group_name_H-M   'P 1'
#
loop_
_entity.id
_entity.type
_entity.pdbx_description
1 polymer ?
#
loop_
_entity_poly.entity_id
_entity_poly.type
_entity_poly.pdbx_seq_one_letter_code
_entity_poly.pdbx_strand_id
1 'polypeptide(L)'
;MYFMVLDEKVIGISRDKIFEALKAEGMQGLNKSYANLHLLPIYQKKIAYGSKGFPWTSDICKRDVSYQKGICPIAERLNDNSYLGFEMCLFELSNDDVNLIINAFQKVWANLKDLN
;
A
#
# COMPACT_ATOMS: atom_id res chain seq x y z
N MET A 1 7.73 2.40 10.28
CA MET A 1 7.46 2.54 8.84
C MET A 1 7.25 4.01 8.51
N TYR A 2 7.85 4.51 7.44
CA TYR A 2 7.66 5.86 6.93
C TYR A 2 6.61 5.81 5.80
N PHE A 3 5.53 6.58 5.95
CA PHE A 3 4.41 6.55 5.00
C PHE A 3 4.44 7.77 4.09
N MET A 4 4.26 7.53 2.82
CA MET A 4 4.12 8.57 1.80
C MET A 4 2.82 8.33 1.03
N VAL A 5 2.15 9.41 0.66
CA VAL A 5 0.99 9.39 -0.23
C VAL A 5 1.35 10.18 -1.47
N LEU A 6 1.42 9.49 -2.59
CA LEU A 6 1.75 10.08 -3.88
C LEU A 6 0.46 10.47 -4.61
N ASP A 7 0.41 11.70 -5.10
CA ASP A 7 -0.69 12.15 -5.96
C ASP A 7 -0.21 12.17 -7.40
N GLU A 8 -0.60 11.17 -8.17
CA GLU A 8 -0.25 11.02 -9.58
C GLU A 8 -0.66 12.23 -10.42
N LYS A 9 -1.77 12.89 -10.07
CA LYS A 9 -2.24 14.09 -10.79
C LYS A 9 -1.31 15.28 -10.61
N VAL A 10 -0.64 15.36 -9.46
CA VAL A 10 0.33 16.43 -9.16
C VAL A 10 1.71 16.08 -9.70
N ILE A 11 2.13 14.82 -9.51
CA ILE A 11 3.47 14.35 -9.86
C ILE A 11 3.58 14.10 -11.38
N GLY A 12 2.49 13.67 -12.03
CA GLY A 12 2.44 13.31 -13.44
C GLY A 12 2.92 11.88 -13.74
N ILE A 13 3.33 11.13 -12.71
CA ILE A 13 3.88 9.78 -12.80
C ILE A 13 3.16 8.87 -11.82
N SER A 14 2.86 7.64 -12.22
CA SER A 14 2.20 6.67 -11.34
C SER A 14 3.10 6.24 -10.18
N ARG A 15 2.49 5.97 -9.03
CA ARG A 15 3.17 5.40 -7.87
C ARG A 15 4.02 4.19 -8.23
N ASP A 16 3.53 3.32 -9.10
CA ASP A 16 4.20 2.08 -9.47
C ASP A 16 5.51 2.34 -10.22
N LYS A 17 5.55 3.32 -11.12
CA LYS A 17 6.78 3.72 -11.80
C LYS A 17 7.80 4.29 -10.81
N ILE A 18 7.37 5.13 -9.88
CA ILE A 18 8.23 5.69 -8.83
C ILE A 18 8.78 4.56 -7.94
N PHE A 19 7.93 3.61 -7.54
CA PHE A 19 8.35 2.46 -6.76
C PHE A 19 9.43 1.63 -7.47
N GLU A 20 9.26 1.31 -8.75
CA GLU A 20 10.23 0.53 -9.51
C GLU A 20 11.54 1.32 -9.72
N ALA A 21 11.47 2.64 -9.93
CA ALA A 21 12.65 3.50 -10.03
C ALA A 21 13.46 3.52 -8.71
N LEU A 22 12.80 3.69 -7.57
CA LEU A 22 13.46 3.65 -6.26
C LEU A 22 14.07 2.27 -5.97
N LYS A 23 13.39 1.19 -6.37
CA LYS A 23 13.97 -0.16 -6.29
C LYS A 23 15.23 -0.31 -7.16
N ALA A 24 15.21 0.24 -8.36
CA ALA A 24 16.36 0.21 -9.26
C ALA A 24 17.56 1.02 -8.70
N GLU A 25 17.31 2.05 -7.90
CA GLU A 25 18.34 2.78 -7.15
C GLU A 25 18.86 2.00 -5.91
N GLY A 26 18.41 0.76 -5.71
CA GLY A 26 18.88 -0.11 -4.63
C GLY A 26 18.11 -0.01 -3.32
N MET A 27 17.02 0.75 -3.26
CA MET A 27 16.22 0.85 -2.04
C MET A 27 15.57 -0.48 -1.68
N GLN A 28 15.87 -0.96 -0.49
CA GLN A 28 15.21 -2.13 0.13
C GLN A 28 14.12 -1.66 1.10
N GLY A 29 13.22 -2.57 1.48
CA GLY A 29 12.15 -2.26 2.44
C GLY A 29 11.05 -1.34 1.90
N LEU A 30 11.00 -1.10 0.59
CA LEU A 30 9.88 -0.39 -0.03
C LEU A 30 8.64 -1.27 -0.11
N ASN A 31 7.50 -0.65 0.17
CA ASN A 31 6.19 -1.29 0.14
C ASN A 31 5.18 -0.36 -0.54
N LYS A 32 4.46 -0.87 -1.53
CA LYS A 32 3.47 -0.08 -2.29
C LYS A 32 2.03 -0.54 -2.11
N SER A 33 1.82 -1.58 -1.33
CA SER A 33 0.49 -2.10 -1.04
C SER A 33 0.50 -2.94 0.24
N TYR A 34 -0.66 -3.06 0.83
CA TYR A 34 -0.96 -4.06 1.86
C TYR A 34 -2.15 -4.88 1.36
N ALA A 35 -3.18 -5.04 2.17
CA ALA A 35 -4.41 -5.67 1.74
C ALA A 35 -5.60 -4.80 2.11
N ASN A 36 -6.50 -4.58 1.19
CA ASN A 36 -7.83 -4.08 1.51
C ASN A 36 -8.59 -5.16 2.27
N LEU A 37 -8.61 -5.09 3.60
CA LEU A 37 -9.09 -6.16 4.48
C LEU A 37 -10.50 -6.64 4.10
N HIS A 38 -11.41 -5.72 3.77
CA HIS A 38 -12.77 -6.04 3.37
C HIS A 38 -12.83 -6.87 2.08
N LEU A 39 -11.76 -6.85 1.24
CA LEU A 39 -11.69 -7.63 0.01
C LEU A 39 -11.05 -9.01 0.20
N LEU A 40 -10.57 -9.33 1.39
CA LEU A 40 -10.00 -10.65 1.67
C LEU A 40 -11.08 -11.75 1.58
N PRO A 41 -10.71 -12.95 1.09
CA PRO A 41 -11.65 -14.07 0.92
C PRO A 41 -12.47 -14.40 2.16
N ILE A 42 -11.90 -14.24 3.35
CA ILE A 42 -12.58 -14.47 4.62
C ILE A 42 -13.85 -13.61 4.76
N TYR A 43 -13.79 -12.35 4.35
CA TYR A 43 -14.92 -11.41 4.40
C TYR A 43 -15.83 -11.56 3.20
N GLN A 44 -15.25 -11.68 2.00
CA GLN A 44 -16.02 -11.81 0.77
C GLN A 44 -16.91 -13.06 0.77
N LYS A 45 -16.38 -14.16 1.27
CA LYS A 45 -17.09 -15.46 1.33
C LYS A 45 -17.79 -15.71 2.67
N LYS A 46 -17.60 -14.81 3.67
CA LYS A 46 -18.12 -14.96 5.03
C LYS A 46 -17.75 -16.32 5.65
N ILE A 47 -16.47 -16.70 5.61
CA ILE A 47 -15.97 -18.04 6.00
C ILE A 47 -14.99 -17.99 7.18
N ALA A 48 -15.21 -17.12 8.16
CA ALA A 48 -14.27 -16.99 9.29
C ALA A 48 -14.15 -18.28 10.12
N TYR A 49 -15.27 -18.94 10.40
CA TYR A 49 -15.33 -20.18 11.17
C TYR A 49 -16.16 -21.23 10.40
N GLY A 50 -15.49 -21.99 9.55
CA GLY A 50 -16.13 -23.00 8.72
C GLY A 50 -16.91 -22.41 7.54
N SER A 51 -17.70 -23.27 6.86
CA SER A 51 -18.37 -22.94 5.60
C SER A 51 -19.80 -22.42 5.75
N LYS A 52 -20.34 -22.38 6.98
CA LYS A 52 -21.75 -22.04 7.22
C LYS A 52 -22.02 -20.55 7.45
N GLY A 53 -21.01 -19.69 7.25
CA GLY A 53 -21.14 -18.24 7.32
C GLY A 53 -21.11 -17.65 8.74
N PHE A 54 -20.75 -18.41 9.77
CA PHE A 54 -20.58 -17.85 11.11
C PHE A 54 -19.39 -16.87 11.15
N PRO A 55 -19.47 -15.72 11.83
CA PRO A 55 -20.58 -15.22 12.68
C PRO A 55 -21.70 -14.46 11.93
N TRP A 56 -21.55 -14.19 10.63
CA TRP A 56 -22.50 -13.33 9.87
C TRP A 56 -23.91 -13.88 9.80
N THR A 57 -24.06 -15.20 9.80
CA THR A 57 -25.37 -15.90 9.75
C THR A 57 -25.95 -16.24 11.10
N SER A 58 -25.29 -15.83 12.19
CA SER A 58 -25.74 -16.15 13.55
C SER A 58 -26.77 -15.14 14.05
N ASP A 59 -27.58 -15.55 15.03
CA ASP A 59 -28.58 -14.70 15.67
C ASP A 59 -28.00 -13.48 16.40
N ILE A 60 -26.69 -13.50 16.67
CA ILE A 60 -25.95 -12.37 17.26
C ILE A 60 -25.64 -11.29 16.23
N CYS A 61 -25.54 -11.64 14.97
CA CYS A 61 -25.26 -10.70 13.89
C CYS A 61 -26.58 -10.10 13.38
N LYS A 62 -26.93 -8.91 13.86
CA LYS A 62 -28.18 -8.21 13.51
C LYS A 62 -28.08 -7.35 12.26
N ARG A 63 -26.90 -7.27 11.64
CA ARG A 63 -26.66 -6.40 10.48
C ARG A 63 -26.23 -7.23 9.28
N ASP A 64 -26.84 -6.98 8.14
CA ASP A 64 -26.24 -7.41 6.87
C ASP A 64 -25.09 -6.47 6.51
N VAL A 65 -23.89 -7.03 6.47
CA VAL A 65 -22.67 -6.29 6.18
C VAL A 65 -22.16 -6.66 4.80
N SER A 66 -22.08 -5.64 3.94
CA SER A 66 -21.42 -5.78 2.63
C SER A 66 -19.91 -5.53 2.77
N TYR A 67 -19.11 -6.30 2.07
CA TYR A 67 -17.66 -6.15 1.97
C TYR A 67 -17.22 -5.91 0.51
N GLN A 68 -18.13 -5.51 -0.35
CA GLN A 68 -17.83 -5.28 -1.76
C GLN A 68 -16.83 -4.13 -1.95
N LYS A 69 -16.12 -4.14 -3.09
CA LYS A 69 -15.26 -3.02 -3.50
C LYS A 69 -16.10 -1.73 -3.60
N GLY A 70 -15.53 -0.63 -3.14
CA GLY A 70 -16.17 0.69 -3.10
C GLY A 70 -16.69 1.11 -1.72
N ILE A 71 -16.78 0.20 -0.73
CA ILE A 71 -17.25 0.58 0.62
C ILE A 71 -16.21 1.34 1.43
N CYS A 72 -14.92 1.20 1.07
CA CYS A 72 -13.80 1.89 1.70
C CYS A 72 -12.97 2.65 0.66
N PRO A 73 -13.53 3.66 -0.02
CA PRO A 73 -12.92 4.25 -1.22
C PRO A 73 -11.56 4.90 -0.96
N ILE A 74 -11.36 5.45 0.25
CA ILE A 74 -10.07 6.05 0.62
C ILE A 74 -9.01 4.97 0.81
N ALA A 75 -9.32 3.91 1.57
CA ALA A 75 -8.39 2.81 1.79
C ALA A 75 -8.04 2.10 0.47
N GLU A 76 -9.04 1.87 -0.37
CA GLU A 76 -8.87 1.28 -1.70
C GLU A 76 -7.96 2.15 -2.57
N ARG A 77 -8.19 3.46 -2.65
CA ARG A 77 -7.34 4.39 -3.41
C ARG A 77 -5.90 4.41 -2.89
N LEU A 78 -5.72 4.44 -1.58
CA LEU A 78 -4.37 4.41 -0.98
C LEU A 78 -3.64 3.13 -1.37
N ASN A 79 -4.28 1.98 -1.16
CA ASN A 79 -3.68 0.69 -1.47
C ASN A 79 -3.41 0.51 -2.97
N ASP A 80 -4.37 0.87 -3.81
CA ASP A 80 -4.30 0.58 -5.23
C ASP A 80 -3.35 1.55 -5.98
N ASN A 81 -3.31 2.84 -5.58
CA ASN A 81 -2.69 3.86 -6.43
C ASN A 81 -1.74 4.85 -5.76
N SER A 82 -1.84 5.09 -4.44
CA SER A 82 -1.21 6.29 -3.85
C SER A 82 -0.20 6.00 -2.76
N TYR A 83 -0.32 4.89 -2.06
CA TYR A 83 0.52 4.56 -0.92
C TYR A 83 1.89 4.08 -1.35
N LEU A 84 2.92 4.65 -0.72
CA LEU A 84 4.29 4.17 -0.78
C LEU A 84 4.88 4.19 0.64
N GLY A 85 5.29 3.04 1.14
CA GLY A 85 5.89 2.87 2.45
C GLY A 85 7.36 2.53 2.38
N PHE A 86 8.11 2.94 3.40
CA PHE A 86 9.47 2.51 3.63
C PHE A 86 9.61 1.94 5.05
N GLU A 87 10.06 0.71 5.14
CA GLU A 87 10.15 -0.04 6.40
C GLU A 87 11.50 0.20 7.09
N MET A 88 11.72 1.42 7.58
CA MET A 88 12.96 1.84 8.23
C MET A 88 13.32 0.99 9.46
N CYS A 89 12.32 0.53 10.20
CA CYS A 89 12.54 -0.19 11.46
C CYS A 89 13.05 -1.63 11.28
N LEU A 90 13.14 -2.12 10.06
CA LEU A 90 13.73 -3.44 9.77
C LEU A 90 15.26 -3.42 9.66
N PHE A 91 15.84 -2.22 9.64
CA PHE A 91 17.27 -2.03 9.37
C PHE A 91 17.91 -1.17 10.47
N GLU A 92 19.15 -1.48 10.83
CA GLU A 92 20.02 -0.57 11.57
C GLU A 92 20.70 0.36 10.56
N LEU A 93 20.09 1.54 10.35
CA LEU A 93 20.57 2.51 9.37
C LEU A 93 21.63 3.42 10.01
N SER A 94 22.81 3.45 9.42
CA SER A 94 23.83 4.46 9.67
C SER A 94 23.45 5.80 9.02
N ASN A 95 24.15 6.87 9.36
CA ASN A 95 23.98 8.15 8.69
C ASN A 95 24.29 8.07 7.19
N ASP A 96 25.24 7.23 6.79
CA ASP A 96 25.59 7.03 5.37
C ASP A 96 24.46 6.32 4.64
N ASP A 97 23.82 5.31 5.25
CA ASP A 97 22.66 4.65 4.66
C ASP A 97 21.49 5.62 4.48
N VAL A 98 21.24 6.49 5.48
CA VAL A 98 20.21 7.53 5.36
C VAL A 98 20.52 8.49 4.22
N ASN A 99 21.78 8.89 4.04
CA ASN A 99 22.20 9.75 2.92
C ASN A 99 22.01 9.04 1.57
N LEU A 100 22.30 7.75 1.46
CA LEU A 100 22.04 6.97 0.25
C LEU A 100 20.54 6.94 -0.09
N ILE A 101 19.69 6.74 0.91
CA ILE A 101 18.22 6.78 0.73
C ILE A 101 17.79 8.16 0.23
N ILE A 102 18.27 9.25 0.85
CA ILE A 102 17.95 10.61 0.43
C ILE A 102 18.38 10.85 -1.02
N ASN A 103 19.59 10.42 -1.37
CA ASN A 103 20.12 10.56 -2.71
C ASN A 103 19.29 9.80 -3.76
N ALA A 104 18.83 8.58 -3.43
CA ALA A 104 17.95 7.80 -4.30
C ALA A 104 16.63 8.55 -4.59
N PHE A 105 15.99 9.09 -3.54
CA PHE A 105 14.80 9.91 -3.73
C PHE A 105 15.08 11.15 -4.57
N GLN A 106 16.12 11.91 -4.25
CA GLN A 106 16.49 13.11 -5.03
C GLN A 106 16.74 12.79 -6.50
N LYS A 107 17.46 11.70 -6.79
CA LYS A 107 17.73 11.26 -8.15
C LYS A 107 16.45 10.91 -8.91
N VAL A 108 15.57 10.12 -8.32
CA VAL A 108 14.29 9.76 -8.94
C VAL A 108 13.44 11.00 -9.18
N TRP A 109 13.33 11.91 -8.20
CA TRP A 109 12.55 13.14 -8.36
C TRP A 109 13.10 14.11 -9.38
N ALA A 110 14.43 14.20 -9.53
CA ALA A 110 15.06 15.02 -10.55
C ALA A 110 14.83 14.49 -11.99
N ASN A 111 14.56 13.18 -12.12
CA ASN A 111 14.44 12.51 -13.42
C ASN A 111 13.04 11.93 -13.67
N LEU A 112 11.98 12.47 -13.03
CA LEU A 112 10.60 11.97 -13.18
C LEU A 112 10.15 11.92 -14.65
N LYS A 113 10.63 12.85 -15.49
CA LYS A 113 10.27 12.90 -16.92
C LYS A 113 10.74 11.66 -17.70
N ASP A 114 11.81 11.04 -17.24
CA ASP A 114 12.42 9.89 -17.91
C ASP A 114 11.69 8.57 -17.55
N LEU A 115 10.75 8.65 -16.61
CA LEU A 115 9.91 7.52 -16.19
C LEU A 115 8.61 7.39 -16.98
N ASN A 116 8.34 8.28 -17.91
CA ASN A 116 7.12 8.27 -18.74
C ASN A 116 7.10 7.17 -19.80
#